data_0e1085b11b6651c7fa90003bcc5e630f
#
_entry.id   0e1085b11b6651c7fa90003bcc5e630f
#
_cell.length_a   1.000
_cell.length_b   1.000
_cell.length_c   1.000
_cell.angle_alpha   90.00
_cell.angle_beta   90.00
_cell.angle_gamma   90.00
#
_symmetry.space_group_name_H-M   'P 1'
#
loop_
_entity.id
_entity.type
_entity.pdbx_description
1 polymer ?
#
loop_
_entity_poly.entity_id
_entity_poly.type
_entity_poly.pdbx_seq_one_letter_code
_entity_poly.pdbx_strand_id
1 'polypeptide(L)'
;LDVPATDVSGDFCNSSFVEGKAAMYIVGPWKISEFSKAGMNYGIAPIPVFPGQKNPPTSFSGIRLAFVSAYSNIPELATEFARFLTTKPILEKRFEMTAQIPPRNDIKIDDPLSNGIMAQAEFATPMPTIPQMGTFWSAMNTAFASVWDGADVTENLKAAAAAMNSAR
;
A
#
# COMPACT_ATOMS: atom_id res chain seq x y z
N LEU A 1 -20.70 -8.41 -6.13
CA LEU A 1 -20.83 -9.45 -5.11
C LEU A 1 -21.66 -8.90 -3.97
N ASP A 2 -22.81 -9.50 -3.72
CA ASP A 2 -23.68 -9.14 -2.59
C ASP A 2 -23.16 -9.89 -1.34
N VAL A 3 -22.14 -9.30 -0.71
CA VAL A 3 -21.42 -9.87 0.41
C VAL A 3 -21.42 -8.85 1.54
N PRO A 4 -21.86 -9.17 2.76
CA PRO A 4 -21.84 -8.23 3.89
C PRO A 4 -20.39 -7.85 4.27
N ALA A 5 -20.22 -6.66 4.85
CA ALA A 5 -18.90 -6.13 5.20
C ALA A 5 -18.10 -7.07 6.12
N THR A 6 -18.76 -7.81 6.99
CA THR A 6 -18.13 -8.79 7.90
C THR A 6 -17.39 -9.91 7.19
N ASP A 7 -17.83 -10.26 5.97
CA ASP A 7 -17.25 -11.36 5.19
C ASP A 7 -16.17 -10.86 4.22
N VAL A 8 -16.05 -9.54 4.05
CA VAL A 8 -15.01 -8.92 3.22
C VAL A 8 -13.72 -8.78 4.01
N SER A 9 -12.73 -9.59 3.68
CA SER A 9 -11.38 -9.53 4.25
C SER A 9 -10.34 -9.37 3.15
N GLY A 10 -9.11 -9.03 3.53
CA GLY A 10 -7.99 -8.99 2.59
C GLY A 10 -7.76 -10.33 1.90
N ASP A 11 -7.93 -11.43 2.63
CA ASP A 11 -7.78 -12.79 2.08
C ASP A 11 -8.94 -13.14 1.13
N PHE A 12 -10.16 -12.76 1.46
CA PHE A 12 -11.32 -12.90 0.57
C PHE A 12 -11.12 -12.16 -0.76
N CYS A 13 -10.70 -10.89 -0.69
CA CYS A 13 -10.44 -10.08 -1.88
C CYS A 13 -9.30 -10.68 -2.73
N ASN A 14 -8.21 -11.09 -2.07
CA ASN A 14 -7.07 -11.72 -2.71
C ASN A 14 -7.45 -13.02 -3.44
N SER A 15 -8.14 -13.93 -2.76
CA SER A 15 -8.61 -15.19 -3.34
C SER A 15 -9.56 -14.96 -4.50
N SER A 16 -10.51 -14.01 -4.34
CA SER A 16 -11.44 -13.65 -5.42
C SER A 16 -10.73 -13.15 -6.68
N PHE A 17 -9.66 -12.37 -6.52
CA PHE A 17 -8.87 -11.89 -7.66
C PHE A 17 -8.05 -13.01 -8.29
N VAL A 18 -7.34 -13.81 -7.49
CA VAL A 18 -6.50 -14.91 -7.97
C VAL A 18 -7.33 -15.99 -8.69
N GLU A 19 -8.54 -16.25 -8.21
CA GLU A 19 -9.47 -17.22 -8.82
C GLU A 19 -10.25 -16.65 -10.02
N GLY A 20 -10.01 -15.41 -10.41
CA GLY A 20 -10.69 -14.75 -11.53
C GLY A 20 -12.15 -14.38 -11.28
N LYS A 21 -12.59 -14.39 -10.01
CA LYS A 21 -13.94 -13.99 -9.59
C LYS A 21 -14.08 -12.46 -9.51
N ALA A 22 -12.99 -11.74 -9.32
CA ALA A 22 -12.92 -10.28 -9.34
C ALA A 22 -12.02 -9.83 -10.49
N ALA A 23 -12.52 -8.92 -11.35
CA ALA A 23 -11.78 -8.39 -12.48
C ALA A 23 -10.74 -7.33 -12.07
N MET A 24 -10.91 -6.70 -10.91
CA MET A 24 -10.05 -5.64 -10.39
C MET A 24 -9.85 -5.82 -8.89
N TYR A 25 -8.67 -5.42 -8.42
CA TYR A 25 -8.32 -5.47 -7.01
C TYR A 25 -7.43 -4.27 -6.64
N ILE A 26 -7.84 -3.48 -5.66
CA ILE A 26 -7.03 -2.38 -5.12
C ILE A 26 -6.17 -2.95 -4.00
N VAL A 27 -4.87 -3.02 -4.26
CA VAL A 27 -3.91 -3.58 -3.31
C VAL A 27 -2.52 -2.97 -3.52
N GLY A 28 -1.65 -3.08 -2.54
CA GLY A 28 -0.30 -2.56 -2.65
C GLY A 28 0.67 -3.50 -3.40
N PRO A 29 1.85 -2.99 -3.79
CA PRO A 29 2.80 -3.70 -4.65
C PRO A 29 3.39 -4.98 -4.06
N TRP A 30 3.21 -5.23 -2.77
CA TRP A 30 3.68 -6.46 -2.09
C TRP A 30 3.02 -7.74 -2.60
N LYS A 31 1.91 -7.63 -3.36
CA LYS A 31 1.22 -8.78 -3.94
C LYS A 31 1.74 -9.19 -5.32
N ILE A 32 2.55 -8.38 -5.98
CA ILE A 32 3.08 -8.66 -7.33
C ILE A 32 3.75 -10.04 -7.41
N SER A 33 4.64 -10.33 -6.46
CA SER A 33 5.34 -11.63 -6.44
C SER A 33 4.40 -12.83 -6.30
N GLU A 34 3.30 -12.68 -5.55
CA GLU A 34 2.28 -13.72 -5.37
C GLU A 34 1.53 -13.96 -6.68
N PHE A 35 1.04 -12.89 -7.31
CA PHE A 35 0.30 -12.99 -8.58
C PHE A 35 1.15 -13.53 -9.72
N SER A 36 2.42 -13.11 -9.78
CA SER A 36 3.36 -13.64 -10.76
C SER A 36 3.63 -15.12 -10.57
N LYS A 37 3.79 -15.58 -9.32
CA LYS A 37 3.96 -17.01 -9.00
C LYS A 37 2.71 -17.84 -9.30
N ALA A 38 1.53 -17.25 -9.19
CA ALA A 38 0.27 -17.87 -9.56
C ALA A 38 0.06 -17.92 -11.09
N GLY A 39 0.98 -17.38 -11.88
CA GLY A 39 0.90 -17.36 -13.35
C GLY A 39 -0.23 -16.47 -13.88
N MET A 40 -0.68 -15.50 -13.11
CA MET A 40 -1.76 -14.61 -13.52
C MET A 40 -1.31 -13.67 -14.65
N ASN A 41 -2.20 -13.46 -15.62
CA ASN A 41 -2.06 -12.40 -16.62
C ASN A 41 -2.84 -11.16 -16.13
N TYR A 42 -2.13 -10.17 -15.65
CA TYR A 42 -2.72 -8.94 -15.09
C TYR A 42 -1.88 -7.71 -15.44
N GLY A 43 -2.49 -6.55 -15.34
CA GLY A 43 -1.81 -5.24 -15.44
C GLY A 43 -1.97 -4.43 -14.16
N ILE A 44 -1.16 -3.40 -14.03
CA ILE A 44 -1.25 -2.41 -12.95
C ILE A 44 -1.50 -1.04 -13.57
N ALA A 45 -2.48 -0.33 -13.05
CA ALA A 45 -2.83 1.02 -13.46
C ALA A 45 -3.09 1.91 -12.23
N PRO A 46 -2.98 3.23 -12.36
CA PRO A 46 -3.47 4.15 -11.32
C PRO A 46 -4.95 3.92 -11.02
N ILE A 47 -5.36 4.24 -9.78
CA ILE A 47 -6.78 4.22 -9.42
C ILE A 47 -7.52 5.19 -10.36
N PRO A 48 -8.64 4.77 -10.96
CA PRO A 48 -9.36 5.62 -11.93
C PRO A 48 -9.79 6.96 -11.32
N VAL A 49 -9.80 7.99 -12.14
CA VAL A 49 -10.33 9.31 -11.76
C VAL A 49 -11.85 9.17 -11.53
N PHE A 50 -12.31 9.57 -10.35
CA PHE A 50 -13.74 9.55 -10.06
C PHE A 50 -14.49 10.66 -10.81
N PRO A 51 -15.77 10.45 -11.15
CA PRO A 51 -16.58 11.48 -11.80
C PRO A 51 -16.53 12.81 -11.05
N GLY A 52 -16.25 13.89 -11.76
CA GLY A 52 -16.11 15.23 -11.19
C GLY A 52 -14.75 15.57 -10.58
N GLN A 53 -13.84 14.62 -10.51
CA GLN A 53 -12.44 14.85 -10.06
C GLN A 53 -11.53 15.12 -11.26
N LYS A 54 -10.40 15.80 -11.02
CA LYS A 54 -9.38 16.08 -12.06
C LYS A 54 -8.23 15.09 -12.04
N ASN A 55 -7.92 14.53 -10.89
CA ASN A 55 -6.77 13.65 -10.66
C ASN A 55 -7.22 12.31 -10.08
N PRO A 56 -6.43 11.24 -10.25
CA PRO A 56 -6.63 9.99 -9.53
C PRO A 56 -6.65 10.20 -8.00
N PRO A 57 -7.36 9.34 -7.26
CA PRO A 57 -7.32 9.38 -5.80
C PRO A 57 -5.91 9.22 -5.26
N THR A 58 -5.62 9.96 -4.21
CA THR A 58 -4.36 9.86 -3.48
C THR A 58 -4.27 8.52 -2.74
N SER A 59 -3.12 7.86 -2.86
CA SER A 59 -2.75 6.71 -2.02
C SER A 59 -1.70 7.12 -0.98
N PHE A 60 -1.55 6.36 0.09
CA PHE A 60 -0.39 6.51 0.96
C PHE A 60 0.86 5.93 0.29
N SER A 61 1.99 6.64 0.43
CA SER A 61 3.31 6.09 0.15
C SER A 61 4.01 5.74 1.46
N GLY A 62 4.70 4.60 1.47
CA GLY A 62 5.52 4.15 2.59
C GLY A 62 6.94 3.88 2.14
N ILE A 63 7.90 4.12 3.03
CA ILE A 63 9.32 3.85 2.81
C ILE A 63 9.73 2.75 3.80
N ARG A 64 10.45 1.75 3.32
CA ARG A 64 11.11 0.77 4.19
C ARG A 64 12.47 1.31 4.58
N LEU A 65 12.75 1.29 5.88
CA LEU A 65 13.97 1.81 6.45
C LEU A 65 14.72 0.68 7.16
N ALA A 66 16.05 0.76 7.16
CA ALA A 66 16.91 -0.06 8.02
C ALA A 66 17.39 0.83 9.18
N PHE A 67 17.15 0.38 10.41
CA PHE A 67 17.60 1.06 11.63
C PHE A 67 18.67 0.23 12.32
N VAL A 68 19.65 0.93 12.91
CA VAL A 68 20.59 0.33 13.83
C VAL A 68 20.10 0.57 15.24
N SER A 69 19.98 -0.51 16.03
CA SER A 69 19.55 -0.39 17.42
C SER A 69 20.61 0.35 18.25
N ALA A 70 20.18 1.28 19.12
CA ALA A 70 21.05 1.95 20.08
C ALA A 70 21.67 0.97 21.11
N TYR A 71 21.08 -0.22 21.26
CA TYR A 71 21.56 -1.29 22.15
C TYR A 71 22.45 -2.31 21.42
N SER A 72 22.87 -2.04 20.18
CA SER A 72 23.75 -2.93 19.43
C SER A 72 25.13 -3.00 20.09
N ASN A 73 25.65 -4.20 20.28
CA ASN A 73 27.04 -4.41 20.76
C ASN A 73 28.09 -4.15 19.67
N ILE A 74 27.66 -4.00 18.40
CA ILE A 74 28.51 -3.79 17.23
C ILE A 74 27.91 -2.72 16.30
N PRO A 75 27.69 -1.47 16.81
CA PRO A 75 26.90 -0.46 16.07
C PRO A 75 27.58 -0.05 14.75
N GLU A 76 28.90 -0.03 14.68
CA GLU A 76 29.65 0.30 13.47
C GLU A 76 29.40 -0.72 12.36
N LEU A 77 29.55 -2.01 12.66
CA LEU A 77 29.30 -3.08 11.70
C LEU A 77 27.81 -3.13 11.27
N ALA A 78 26.90 -2.92 12.22
CA ALA A 78 25.47 -2.83 11.92
C ALA A 78 25.14 -1.64 10.98
N THR A 79 25.84 -0.52 11.15
CA THR A 79 25.71 0.65 10.26
C THR A 79 26.25 0.34 8.86
N GLU A 80 27.40 -0.31 8.76
CA GLU A 80 27.95 -0.74 7.46
C GLU A 80 27.02 -1.74 6.77
N PHE A 81 26.41 -2.65 7.50
CA PHE A 81 25.41 -3.57 6.94
C PHE A 81 24.16 -2.82 6.45
N ALA A 82 23.64 -1.84 7.21
CA ALA A 82 22.52 -1.01 6.77
C ALA A 82 22.87 -0.22 5.48
N ARG A 83 24.09 0.31 5.37
CA ARG A 83 24.58 0.94 4.14
C ARG A 83 24.68 -0.04 2.98
N PHE A 84 25.23 -1.23 3.22
CA PHE A 84 25.32 -2.28 2.21
C PHE A 84 23.95 -2.62 1.60
N LEU A 85 22.91 -2.74 2.43
CA LEU A 85 21.54 -3.03 1.98
C LEU A 85 20.97 -1.96 1.05
N THR A 86 21.52 -0.75 1.05
CA THR A 86 21.05 0.37 0.20
C THR A 86 21.96 0.64 -1.01
N THR A 87 22.99 -0.20 -1.21
CA THR A 87 23.85 -0.10 -2.39
C THR A 87 23.11 -0.50 -3.66
N LYS A 88 23.51 0.09 -4.78
CA LYS A 88 22.87 -0.15 -6.09
C LYS A 88 22.76 -1.64 -6.43
N PRO A 89 23.86 -2.44 -6.38
CA PRO A 89 23.77 -3.86 -6.75
C PRO A 89 22.80 -4.66 -5.88
N ILE A 90 22.71 -4.33 -4.59
CA ILE A 90 21.80 -5.04 -3.67
C ILE A 90 20.35 -4.65 -3.93
N LEU A 91 20.09 -3.39 -4.22
CA LEU A 91 18.73 -2.93 -4.55
C LEU A 91 18.25 -3.46 -5.91
N GLU A 92 19.14 -3.55 -6.90
CA GLU A 92 18.85 -4.19 -8.19
C GLU A 92 18.50 -5.68 -7.98
N LYS A 93 19.33 -6.40 -7.19
CA LYS A 93 19.07 -7.80 -6.87
C LYS A 93 17.76 -8.01 -6.10
N ARG A 94 17.46 -7.10 -5.18
CA ARG A 94 16.19 -7.13 -4.43
C ARG A 94 15.00 -6.91 -5.35
N PHE A 95 15.11 -5.98 -6.31
CA PHE A 95 14.06 -5.77 -7.31
C PHE A 95 13.81 -7.03 -8.15
N GLU A 96 14.87 -7.65 -8.67
CA GLU A 96 14.75 -8.91 -9.40
C GLU A 96 14.03 -10.03 -8.62
N MET A 97 14.29 -10.11 -7.31
CA MET A 97 13.73 -11.17 -6.47
C MET A 97 12.31 -10.89 -5.96
N THR A 98 11.96 -9.63 -5.76
CA THR A 98 10.76 -9.23 -5.00
C THR A 98 9.84 -8.26 -5.74
N ALA A 99 10.25 -7.73 -6.89
CA ALA A 99 9.60 -6.64 -7.61
C ALA A 99 9.43 -5.36 -6.77
N GLN A 100 10.19 -5.21 -5.68
CA GLN A 100 10.14 -4.02 -4.85
C GLN A 100 10.95 -2.88 -5.49
N ILE A 101 10.26 -1.81 -5.85
CA ILE A 101 10.86 -0.64 -6.51
C ILE A 101 11.95 -0.03 -5.62
N PRO A 102 13.19 0.11 -6.13
CA PRO A 102 14.30 0.69 -5.38
C PRO A 102 14.10 2.20 -5.17
N PRO A 103 14.45 2.75 -3.99
CA PRO A 103 14.37 4.18 -3.72
C PRO A 103 15.61 4.94 -4.23
N ARG A 104 16.07 4.65 -5.46
CA ARG A 104 17.25 5.27 -6.07
C ARG A 104 16.96 5.71 -7.50
N ASN A 105 17.31 6.94 -7.84
CA ASN A 105 17.08 7.52 -9.16
C ASN A 105 18.08 7.04 -10.24
N ASP A 106 19.21 6.43 -9.82
CA ASP A 106 20.23 5.87 -10.71
C ASP A 106 19.98 4.39 -11.07
N ILE A 107 18.86 3.82 -10.61
CA ILE A 107 18.37 2.51 -11.03
C ILE A 107 17.18 2.72 -11.97
N LYS A 108 17.35 2.32 -13.21
CA LYS A 108 16.27 2.36 -14.20
C LYS A 108 15.54 1.04 -14.19
N ILE A 109 14.22 1.11 -14.11
CA ILE A 109 13.33 -0.03 -14.18
C ILE A 109 12.51 0.12 -15.44
N ASP A 110 12.56 -0.89 -16.30
CA ASP A 110 11.74 -0.99 -17.52
C ASP A 110 10.87 -2.24 -17.40
N ASP A 111 9.88 -2.13 -16.50
CA ASP A 111 8.92 -3.20 -16.21
C ASP A 111 7.50 -2.62 -16.19
N PRO A 112 6.59 -3.15 -17.03
CA PRO A 112 5.23 -2.61 -17.16
C PRO A 112 4.45 -2.57 -15.83
N LEU A 113 4.62 -3.55 -14.94
CA LEU A 113 3.94 -3.58 -13.65
C LEU A 113 4.47 -2.48 -12.73
N SER A 114 5.78 -2.30 -12.69
CA SER A 114 6.44 -1.22 -11.93
C SER A 114 6.06 0.15 -12.46
N ASN A 115 5.93 0.32 -13.78
CA ASN A 115 5.49 1.57 -14.38
C ASN A 115 4.07 1.95 -13.95
N GLY A 116 3.15 0.98 -13.82
CA GLY A 116 1.82 1.20 -13.28
C GLY A 116 1.82 1.69 -11.82
N ILE A 117 2.71 1.13 -10.99
CA ILE A 117 2.89 1.60 -9.60
C ILE A 117 3.46 3.01 -9.58
N MET A 118 4.48 3.29 -10.38
CA MET A 118 5.11 4.62 -10.44
C MET A 118 4.12 5.68 -10.89
N ALA A 119 3.24 5.36 -11.84
CA ALA A 119 2.18 6.28 -12.27
C ALA A 119 1.20 6.62 -11.14
N GLN A 120 0.85 5.66 -10.25
CA GLN A 120 0.06 5.97 -9.05
C GLN A 120 0.87 6.73 -8.01
N ALA A 121 2.17 6.46 -7.90
CA ALA A 121 3.04 7.12 -6.92
C ALA A 121 3.15 8.64 -7.13
N GLU A 122 2.93 9.14 -8.33
CA GLU A 122 2.86 10.58 -8.62
C GLU A 122 1.73 11.30 -7.84
N PHE A 123 0.69 10.56 -7.47
CA PHE A 123 -0.45 11.05 -6.70
C PHE A 123 -0.42 10.60 -5.23
N ALA A 124 0.66 9.95 -4.80
CA ALA A 124 0.78 9.44 -3.45
C ALA A 124 1.20 10.52 -2.45
N THR A 125 0.72 10.40 -1.23
CA THR A 125 1.11 11.25 -0.09
C THR A 125 1.81 10.40 0.96
N PRO A 126 2.93 10.85 1.53
CA PRO A 126 3.56 10.16 2.65
C PRO A 126 2.57 9.95 3.79
N MET A 127 2.50 8.73 4.32
CA MET A 127 1.64 8.46 5.47
C MET A 127 2.10 9.28 6.67
N PRO A 128 1.22 10.07 7.32
CA PRO A 128 1.58 10.85 8.49
C PRO A 128 2.06 9.96 9.64
N THR A 129 3.02 10.47 10.43
CA THR A 129 3.59 9.76 11.59
C THR A 129 3.04 10.31 12.92
N ILE A 130 1.81 10.80 12.92
CA ILE A 130 1.13 11.36 14.10
C ILE A 130 0.38 10.26 14.87
N PRO A 131 0.21 10.38 16.20
CA PRO A 131 -0.47 9.37 17.02
C PRO A 131 -1.89 9.04 16.55
N GLN A 132 -2.59 10.02 15.98
CA GLN A 132 -3.96 9.87 15.46
C GLN A 132 -4.10 8.85 14.33
N MET A 133 -2.99 8.45 13.68
CA MET A 133 -3.04 7.43 12.62
C MET A 133 -3.51 6.06 13.12
N GLY A 134 -3.26 5.73 14.39
CA GLY A 134 -3.83 4.52 14.98
C GLY A 134 -5.36 4.54 14.99
N THR A 135 -5.94 5.65 15.44
CA THR A 135 -7.39 5.87 15.44
C THR A 135 -7.96 6.01 14.04
N PHE A 136 -7.20 6.60 13.09
CA PHE A 136 -7.62 6.70 11.69
C PHE A 136 -8.00 5.33 11.11
N TRP A 137 -7.13 4.32 11.25
CA TRP A 137 -7.39 3.00 10.68
C TRP A 137 -8.64 2.35 11.27
N SER A 138 -8.82 2.39 12.58
CA SER A 138 -10.00 1.80 13.23
C SER A 138 -11.29 2.54 12.86
N ALA A 139 -11.27 3.88 12.90
CA ALA A 139 -12.43 4.69 12.58
C ALA A 139 -12.86 4.57 11.13
N MET A 140 -11.89 4.57 10.20
CA MET A 140 -12.18 4.42 8.77
C MET A 140 -12.65 3.01 8.41
N ASN A 141 -12.08 1.96 9.01
CA ASN A 141 -12.57 0.60 8.81
C ASN A 141 -14.05 0.47 9.24
N THR A 142 -14.41 1.05 10.39
CA THR A 142 -15.80 1.06 10.86
C THR A 142 -16.71 1.84 9.89
N ALA A 143 -16.28 3.02 9.45
CA ALA A 143 -17.04 3.84 8.51
C ALA A 143 -17.24 3.12 7.17
N PHE A 144 -16.19 2.51 6.61
CA PHE A 144 -16.29 1.77 5.35
C PHE A 144 -17.22 0.55 5.47
N ALA A 145 -17.12 -0.21 6.57
CA ALA A 145 -18.00 -1.36 6.79
C ALA A 145 -19.48 -0.93 6.86
N SER A 146 -19.79 0.13 7.62
CA SER A 146 -21.14 0.66 7.73
C SER A 146 -21.69 1.16 6.40
N VAL A 147 -20.88 1.91 5.64
CA VAL A 147 -21.26 2.42 4.31
C VAL A 147 -21.45 1.29 3.30
N TRP A 148 -20.61 0.27 3.35
CA TRP A 148 -20.73 -0.93 2.53
C TRP A 148 -22.08 -1.63 2.76
N ASP A 149 -22.51 -1.70 4.01
CA ASP A 149 -23.82 -2.28 4.40
C ASP A 149 -24.99 -1.30 4.25
N GLY A 150 -24.79 -0.15 3.57
CA GLY A 150 -25.83 0.78 3.15
C GLY A 150 -26.08 1.98 4.08
N ALA A 151 -25.24 2.22 5.08
CA ALA A 151 -25.37 3.39 5.93
C ALA A 151 -24.97 4.70 5.22
N ASP A 152 -25.42 5.84 5.74
CA ASP A 152 -25.12 7.16 5.19
C ASP A 152 -23.63 7.47 5.22
N VAL A 153 -23.06 7.83 4.07
CA VAL A 153 -21.63 8.11 3.88
C VAL A 153 -21.19 9.30 4.73
N THR A 154 -21.97 10.39 4.67
CA THR A 154 -21.61 11.65 5.31
C THR A 154 -21.58 11.53 6.83
N GLU A 155 -22.57 10.87 7.42
CA GLU A 155 -22.65 10.66 8.86
C GLU A 155 -21.51 9.76 9.36
N ASN A 156 -21.19 8.67 8.65
CA ASN A 156 -20.10 7.78 9.02
C ASN A 156 -18.73 8.46 8.88
N LEU A 157 -18.49 9.27 7.86
CA LEU A 157 -17.22 10.01 7.72
C LEU A 157 -17.10 11.12 8.79
N LYS A 158 -18.19 11.81 9.17
CA LYS A 158 -18.16 12.75 10.29
C LYS A 158 -17.86 12.07 11.61
N ALA A 159 -18.44 10.90 11.87
CA ALA A 159 -18.15 10.11 13.07
C ALA A 159 -16.69 9.67 13.13
N ALA A 160 -16.13 9.20 12.02
CA ALA A 160 -14.72 8.85 11.90
C ALA A 160 -13.80 10.06 12.17
N ALA A 161 -14.11 11.23 11.60
CA ALA A 161 -13.36 12.47 11.83
C ALA A 161 -13.43 12.91 13.29
N ALA A 162 -14.59 12.81 13.94
CA ALA A 162 -14.75 13.13 15.35
C ALA A 162 -13.91 12.21 16.25
N ALA A 163 -13.91 10.90 15.97
CA ALA A 163 -13.09 9.92 16.69
C ALA A 163 -11.58 10.24 16.57
N MET A 164 -11.11 10.62 15.39
CA MET A 164 -9.71 11.00 15.16
C MET A 164 -9.35 12.29 15.91
N ASN A 165 -10.23 13.30 15.92
CA ASN A 165 -10.00 14.56 16.61
C ASN A 165 -9.98 14.43 18.15
N SER A 166 -10.68 13.43 18.70
CA SER A 166 -10.69 13.14 20.13
C SER A 166 -9.50 12.27 20.58
N ALA A 167 -8.78 11.64 19.67
CA ALA A 167 -7.58 10.87 19.95
C ALA A 167 -6.38 11.82 20.13
N ARG A 168 -6.00 12.09 21.38
CA ARG A 168 -4.86 12.94 21.76
C ARG A 168 -3.72 12.10 22.32
#